data_73fd41759c91e453bcd1ebff272c548e
#
_entry.id   73fd41759c91e453bcd1ebff272c548e
#
_cell.length_a   1.000
_cell.length_b   1.000
_cell.length_c   1.000
_cell.angle_alpha   90.00
_cell.angle_beta   90.00
_cell.angle_gamma   90.00
#
_symmetry.space_group_name_H-M   'P 1'
#
loop_
_entity.id
_entity.type
_entity.pdbx_description
1 polymer ?
#
loop_
_entity_poly.entity_id
_entity_poly.type
_entity_poly.pdbx_seq_one_letter_code
_entity_poly.pdbx_strand_id
1 'polypeptide(L)'
;MKRVFSYLYPFRYRMALGFLIKVLGTVAELLLPVVLTHILKTVVASEDLTQVLLWGALMLLFAGLACLFNIVANRMAATVGKRFSKALRRDLFYKTLTLDTAQTDAFTIPSLESRITTDTYHVHNFVMMIQRMGIRAPILLIGGVVITLLMDKALALVMIAVMPLIFVLVYTLSRLGIRLYGRVQTSVDSLVRVLREDYGGIRVIKALSKEKYEQDRFEIANQRLSKNEQSASFIMSSTHPIMNLLMNSGIAAVTALAAVRVAKDASDPETVVAFMQYFTLISMALMAVSRMFVMFSKCSASARRISEVLSTPAEIVKTKEATSTSDDFITVKNLSFSYAGKKRDLDNISISIPYGSSFGIIGGTGSGKSTLIKLLLRFYDADSGEILFRGKSIRSYTREEIAPFVGVAHQKDFLYAASVEENVRFGRNISREEVWEALTLAQAEDFVRALPDGLDTVLATGGTNLSGGQRQRLLIARAVAGTPPLLILDDASSALDYKTDAALRAALRKIGDKMTTVTVAQRASSVMSCDKILVLDDGRAVGYGTHAELLESCPIYREISDSQMGGALFE
;
A
#
# COMPACT_ATOMS: atom_id res chain seq x y z
N MET A 1 15.23 5.42 5.77
CA MET A 1 15.51 6.48 4.75
C MET A 1 16.69 6.14 3.84
N LYS A 2 17.91 5.85 4.35
CA LYS A 2 19.08 5.54 3.51
C LYS A 2 18.79 4.46 2.47
N ARG A 3 18.09 3.37 2.85
CA ARG A 3 17.71 2.26 1.96
C ARG A 3 16.79 2.69 0.80
N VAL A 4 15.86 3.62 1.02
CA VAL A 4 14.98 4.12 -0.05
C VAL A 4 15.75 5.01 -1.03
N PHE A 5 16.62 5.89 -0.52
CA PHE A 5 17.41 6.76 -1.39
C PHE A 5 18.58 6.05 -2.09
N SER A 6 18.98 4.84 -1.64
CA SER A 6 20.00 4.04 -2.36
C SER A 6 19.55 3.64 -3.77
N TYR A 7 18.24 3.60 -4.03
CA TYR A 7 17.69 3.39 -5.39
C TYR A 7 18.02 4.51 -6.38
N LEU A 8 18.51 5.68 -5.90
CA LEU A 8 19.02 6.76 -6.75
C LEU A 8 20.47 6.54 -7.19
N TYR A 9 21.22 5.70 -6.49
CA TYR A 9 22.64 5.50 -6.76
C TYR A 9 22.98 5.11 -8.22
N PRO A 10 22.21 4.23 -8.89
CA PRO A 10 22.45 3.91 -10.30
C PRO A 10 22.28 5.11 -11.25
N PHE A 11 21.58 6.15 -10.82
CA PHE A 11 21.29 7.34 -11.64
C PHE A 11 22.18 8.54 -11.30
N ARG A 12 23.18 8.40 -10.42
CA ARG A 12 24.01 9.50 -9.91
C ARG A 12 24.65 10.36 -11.01
N TYR A 13 25.23 9.75 -12.06
CA TYR A 13 25.83 10.48 -13.17
C TYR A 13 24.79 11.27 -13.99
N ARG A 14 23.65 10.67 -14.23
CA ARG A 14 22.55 11.35 -14.93
C ARG A 14 21.96 12.49 -14.11
N MET A 15 21.88 12.32 -12.79
CA MET A 15 21.46 13.38 -11.88
C MET A 15 22.51 14.51 -11.88
N ALA A 16 23.80 14.21 -11.78
CA ALA A 16 24.89 15.19 -11.80
C ALA A 16 24.87 16.01 -13.11
N LEU A 17 24.74 15.35 -14.26
CA LEU A 17 24.60 16.03 -15.55
C LEU A 17 23.33 16.90 -15.61
N GLY A 18 22.21 16.39 -15.14
CA GLY A 18 20.96 17.15 -15.06
C GLY A 18 21.09 18.38 -14.15
N PHE A 19 21.83 18.25 -13.05
CA PHE A 19 22.13 19.36 -12.15
C PHE A 19 23.01 20.40 -12.82
N LEU A 20 24.07 19.99 -13.53
CA LEU A 20 24.95 20.92 -14.26
C LEU A 20 24.16 21.73 -15.32
N ILE A 21 23.34 21.04 -16.13
CA ILE A 21 22.49 21.70 -17.13
C ILE A 21 21.50 22.66 -16.44
N LYS A 22 20.98 22.27 -15.27
CA LYS A 22 20.06 23.14 -14.50
C LYS A 22 20.75 24.39 -13.98
N VAL A 23 22.01 24.27 -13.52
CA VAL A 23 22.84 25.40 -13.10
C VAL A 23 23.04 26.36 -14.28
N LEU A 24 23.46 25.86 -15.43
CA LEU A 24 23.66 26.67 -16.63
C LEU A 24 22.39 27.43 -17.06
N GLY A 25 21.25 26.71 -17.06
CA GLY A 25 19.95 27.35 -17.38
C GLY A 25 19.54 28.41 -16.36
N THR A 26 19.83 28.20 -15.08
CA THR A 26 19.51 29.18 -14.03
C THR A 26 20.45 30.39 -14.05
N VAL A 27 21.73 30.18 -14.37
CA VAL A 27 22.69 31.28 -14.55
C VAL A 27 22.29 32.14 -15.77
N ALA A 28 21.92 31.51 -16.90
CA ALA A 28 21.42 32.23 -18.06
C ALA A 28 20.16 33.08 -17.72
N GLU A 29 19.27 32.54 -16.88
CA GLU A 29 18.08 33.28 -16.37
C GLU A 29 18.47 34.48 -15.50
N LEU A 30 19.49 34.34 -14.64
CA LEU A 30 20.00 35.40 -13.78
C LEU A 30 20.69 36.52 -14.58
N LEU A 31 21.25 36.22 -15.75
CA LEU A 31 21.91 37.22 -16.60
C LEU A 31 20.92 38.12 -17.37
N LEU A 32 19.66 37.72 -17.55
CA LEU A 32 18.67 38.50 -18.28
C LEU A 32 18.44 39.89 -17.74
N PRO A 33 18.24 40.11 -16.41
CA PRO A 33 18.11 41.47 -15.88
C PRO A 33 19.40 42.32 -16.03
N VAL A 34 20.60 41.68 -15.96
CA VAL A 34 21.88 42.39 -16.17
C VAL A 34 21.99 42.92 -17.60
N VAL A 35 21.71 42.04 -18.58
CA VAL A 35 21.73 42.40 -20.01
C VAL A 35 20.71 43.52 -20.28
N LEU A 36 19.50 43.41 -19.70
CA LEU A 36 18.47 44.47 -19.86
C LEU A 36 18.95 45.80 -19.30
N THR A 37 19.56 45.85 -18.12
CA THR A 37 20.12 47.04 -17.53
C THR A 37 21.22 47.65 -18.41
N HIS A 38 22.10 46.79 -18.97
CA HIS A 38 23.13 47.25 -19.89
C HIS A 38 22.52 47.86 -21.18
N ILE A 39 21.49 47.24 -21.73
CA ILE A 39 20.76 47.79 -22.89
C ILE A 39 20.22 49.17 -22.55
N LEU A 40 19.51 49.32 -21.43
CA LEU A 40 18.89 50.56 -21.05
C LEU A 40 19.92 51.67 -20.76
N LYS A 41 21.02 51.36 -20.04
CA LYS A 41 22.02 52.32 -19.60
C LYS A 41 22.97 52.78 -20.71
N THR A 42 23.42 51.85 -21.56
CA THR A 42 24.53 52.11 -22.48
C THR A 42 24.06 52.11 -23.94
N VAL A 43 23.26 51.09 -24.32
CA VAL A 43 22.93 50.89 -25.72
C VAL A 43 21.85 51.85 -26.20
N VAL A 44 20.81 52.11 -25.38
CA VAL A 44 19.77 53.10 -25.72
C VAL A 44 20.36 54.52 -25.77
N ALA A 45 21.28 54.83 -24.86
CA ALA A 45 21.96 56.16 -24.81
C ALA A 45 22.89 56.38 -26.03
N SER A 46 23.34 55.36 -26.72
CA SER A 46 24.18 55.48 -27.93
C SER A 46 23.40 55.80 -29.20
N GLU A 47 22.07 55.73 -29.19
CA GLU A 47 21.17 55.88 -30.35
C GLU A 47 21.52 55.00 -31.57
N ASP A 48 22.37 53.97 -31.37
CA ASP A 48 22.81 53.05 -32.44
C ASP A 48 21.85 51.84 -32.51
N LEU A 49 21.01 51.81 -33.53
CA LEU A 49 20.07 50.75 -33.79
C LEU A 49 20.75 49.36 -33.95
N THR A 50 21.97 49.35 -34.49
CA THR A 50 22.72 48.10 -34.70
C THR A 50 23.09 47.47 -33.34
N GLN A 51 23.55 48.28 -32.39
CA GLN A 51 23.85 47.81 -31.04
C GLN A 51 22.57 47.37 -30.29
N VAL A 52 21.45 48.07 -30.43
CA VAL A 52 20.16 47.67 -29.84
C VAL A 52 19.74 46.30 -30.37
N LEU A 53 19.83 46.07 -31.68
CA LEU A 53 19.49 44.78 -32.28
C LEU A 53 20.44 43.65 -31.84
N LEU A 54 21.75 43.91 -31.74
CA LEU A 54 22.76 42.93 -31.31
C LEU A 54 22.55 42.49 -29.84
N TRP A 55 22.37 43.43 -28.93
CA TRP A 55 22.13 43.15 -27.52
C TRP A 55 20.73 42.57 -27.28
N GLY A 56 19.73 42.96 -28.05
CA GLY A 56 18.41 42.33 -28.08
C GLY A 56 18.47 40.89 -28.52
N ALA A 57 19.24 40.61 -29.58
CA ALA A 57 19.48 39.22 -30.03
C ALA A 57 20.22 38.38 -28.99
N LEU A 58 21.22 38.98 -28.28
CA LEU A 58 21.92 38.31 -27.17
C LEU A 58 20.97 37.99 -26.00
N MET A 59 20.07 38.91 -25.66
CA MET A 59 19.05 38.67 -24.63
C MET A 59 18.11 37.52 -25.00
N LEU A 60 17.67 37.49 -26.28
CA LEU A 60 16.86 36.38 -26.81
C LEU A 60 17.64 35.05 -26.79
N LEU A 61 18.94 35.07 -27.10
CA LEU A 61 19.80 33.90 -27.01
C LEU A 61 19.87 33.37 -25.56
N PHE A 62 20.12 34.22 -24.56
CA PHE A 62 20.11 33.82 -23.15
C PHE A 62 18.75 33.27 -22.70
N ALA A 63 17.65 33.88 -23.10
CA ALA A 63 16.31 33.40 -22.82
C ALA A 63 16.06 32.03 -23.46
N GLY A 64 16.47 31.84 -24.72
CA GLY A 64 16.39 30.58 -25.45
C GLY A 64 17.24 29.47 -24.77
N LEU A 65 18.48 29.80 -24.40
CA LEU A 65 19.38 28.88 -23.69
C LEU A 65 18.80 28.51 -22.30
N ALA A 66 18.30 29.48 -21.55
CA ALA A 66 17.65 29.22 -20.26
C ALA A 66 16.45 28.29 -20.42
N CYS A 67 15.61 28.52 -21.41
CA CYS A 67 14.46 27.67 -21.73
C CYS A 67 14.91 26.25 -22.09
N LEU A 68 15.82 26.11 -23.05
CA LEU A 68 16.34 24.82 -23.53
C LEU A 68 16.96 23.99 -22.38
N PHE A 69 17.88 24.60 -21.61
CA PHE A 69 18.54 23.91 -20.49
C PHE A 69 17.52 23.52 -19.39
N ASN A 70 16.55 24.37 -19.11
CA ASN A 70 15.50 24.05 -18.15
C ASN A 70 14.63 22.87 -18.63
N ILE A 71 14.26 22.82 -19.93
CA ILE A 71 13.48 21.72 -20.50
C ILE A 71 14.28 20.41 -20.42
N VAL A 72 15.55 20.43 -20.88
CA VAL A 72 16.40 19.24 -20.87
C VAL A 72 16.60 18.72 -19.44
N ALA A 73 16.98 19.59 -18.50
CA ALA A 73 17.16 19.21 -17.10
C ALA A 73 15.87 18.65 -16.48
N ASN A 74 14.72 19.25 -16.76
CA ASN A 74 13.43 18.77 -16.26
C ASN A 74 13.05 17.41 -16.86
N ARG A 75 13.34 17.15 -18.13
CA ARG A 75 13.17 15.82 -18.77
C ARG A 75 14.08 14.76 -18.16
N MET A 76 15.34 15.12 -17.88
CA MET A 76 16.27 14.23 -17.20
C MET A 76 15.79 13.87 -15.79
N ALA A 77 15.36 14.87 -15.01
CA ALA A 77 14.77 14.68 -13.69
C ALA A 77 13.53 13.76 -13.74
N ALA A 78 12.63 13.98 -14.72
CA ALA A 78 11.44 13.15 -14.91
C ALA A 78 11.79 11.68 -15.21
N THR A 79 12.81 11.45 -16.03
CA THR A 79 13.26 10.09 -16.38
C THR A 79 13.85 9.39 -15.15
N VAL A 80 14.67 10.08 -14.36
CA VAL A 80 15.24 9.53 -13.11
C VAL A 80 14.12 9.21 -12.12
N GLY A 81 13.21 10.15 -11.87
CA GLY A 81 12.09 9.95 -10.95
C GLY A 81 11.20 8.78 -11.34
N LYS A 82 10.88 8.65 -12.64
CA LYS A 82 10.07 7.53 -13.17
C LYS A 82 10.76 6.18 -12.98
N ARG A 83 12.05 6.07 -13.32
CA ARG A 83 12.82 4.82 -13.18
C ARG A 83 13.03 4.45 -11.72
N PHE A 84 13.35 5.41 -10.88
CA PHE A 84 13.44 5.26 -9.42
C PHE A 84 12.15 4.71 -8.83
N SER A 85 11.02 5.35 -9.13
CA SER A 85 9.71 4.94 -8.61
C SER A 85 9.29 3.55 -9.11
N LYS A 86 9.61 3.21 -10.38
CA LYS A 86 9.37 1.87 -10.93
C LYS A 86 10.14 0.80 -10.16
N ALA A 87 11.44 1.01 -9.91
CA ALA A 87 12.27 0.06 -9.18
C ALA A 87 11.80 -0.10 -7.73
N LEU A 88 11.54 1.01 -7.05
CA LEU A 88 11.07 1.00 -5.66
C LEU A 88 9.74 0.25 -5.49
N ARG A 89 8.76 0.51 -6.38
CA ARG A 89 7.46 -0.18 -6.33
C ARG A 89 7.58 -1.66 -6.63
N ARG A 90 8.41 -2.04 -7.61
CA ARG A 90 8.66 -3.43 -7.93
C ARG A 90 9.21 -4.20 -6.73
N ASP A 91 10.28 -3.67 -6.12
CA ASP A 91 10.95 -4.36 -5.02
C ASP A 91 10.08 -4.36 -3.75
N LEU A 92 9.30 -3.29 -3.54
CA LEU A 92 8.33 -3.24 -2.45
C LEU A 92 7.20 -4.26 -2.64
N PHE A 93 6.67 -4.40 -3.87
CA PHE A 93 5.66 -5.39 -4.19
C PHE A 93 6.19 -6.82 -4.01
N TYR A 94 7.39 -7.12 -4.53
CA TYR A 94 8.02 -8.42 -4.35
C TYR A 94 8.25 -8.73 -2.87
N LYS A 95 8.73 -7.73 -2.10
CA LYS A 95 8.88 -7.88 -0.65
C LYS A 95 7.57 -8.16 0.06
N THR A 96 6.48 -7.50 -0.35
CA THR A 96 5.13 -7.73 0.22
C THR A 96 4.66 -9.17 -0.02
N LEU A 97 4.94 -9.74 -1.19
CA LEU A 97 4.61 -11.15 -1.48
C LEU A 97 5.44 -12.16 -0.67
N THR A 98 6.64 -11.76 -0.20
CA THR A 98 7.53 -12.62 0.60
C THR A 98 7.41 -12.39 2.10
N LEU A 99 6.52 -11.54 2.57
CA LEU A 99 6.19 -11.42 3.99
C LEU A 99 5.48 -12.70 4.46
N ASP A 100 5.76 -13.10 5.70
CA ASP A 100 4.97 -14.14 6.35
C ASP A 100 3.58 -13.61 6.78
N THR A 101 2.71 -14.51 7.20
CA THR A 101 1.34 -14.13 7.58
C THR A 101 1.33 -13.23 8.80
N ALA A 102 2.17 -13.49 9.81
CA ALA A 102 2.27 -12.68 11.01
C ALA A 102 2.73 -11.24 10.68
N GLN A 103 3.73 -11.11 9.79
CA GLN A 103 4.21 -9.81 9.31
C GLN A 103 3.14 -9.08 8.49
N THR A 104 2.40 -9.81 7.64
CA THR A 104 1.31 -9.25 6.84
C THR A 104 0.17 -8.75 7.73
N ASP A 105 -0.19 -9.50 8.77
CA ASP A 105 -1.19 -9.11 9.75
C ASP A 105 -0.74 -7.89 10.57
N ALA A 106 0.54 -7.83 10.97
CA ALA A 106 1.12 -6.69 11.68
C ALA A 106 1.11 -5.40 10.85
N PHE A 107 1.43 -5.49 9.55
CA PHE A 107 1.39 -4.33 8.64
C PHE A 107 -0.03 -3.97 8.19
N THR A 108 -0.93 -4.91 8.10
CA THR A 108 -2.26 -4.87 7.50
C THR A 108 -2.24 -4.62 5.98
N ILE A 109 -3.15 -5.26 5.25
CA ILE A 109 -3.23 -5.15 3.77
C ILE A 109 -3.45 -3.70 3.30
N PRO A 110 -4.39 -2.91 3.89
CA PRO A 110 -4.57 -1.51 3.48
C PRO A 110 -3.34 -0.63 3.70
N SER A 111 -2.55 -0.91 4.74
CA SER A 111 -1.29 -0.20 5.00
C SER A 111 -0.22 -0.54 3.96
N LEU A 112 -0.08 -1.81 3.57
CA LEU A 112 0.83 -2.25 2.52
C LEU A 112 0.47 -1.64 1.16
N GLU A 113 -0.82 -1.61 0.81
CA GLU A 113 -1.32 -0.96 -0.40
C GLU A 113 -0.99 0.54 -0.42
N SER A 114 -1.23 1.24 0.70
CA SER A 114 -0.89 2.66 0.84
C SER A 114 0.62 2.92 0.69
N ARG A 115 1.48 2.01 1.16
CA ARG A 115 2.94 2.12 1.02
C ARG A 115 3.39 1.95 -0.43
N ILE A 116 2.77 1.05 -1.20
CA ILE A 116 3.08 0.82 -2.62
C ILE A 116 2.57 1.98 -3.49
N THR A 117 1.44 2.59 -3.15
CA THR A 117 0.79 3.65 -3.92
C THR A 117 1.16 5.04 -3.43
N THR A 118 0.56 5.48 -2.34
CA THR A 118 0.65 6.86 -1.82
C THR A 118 2.05 7.21 -1.32
N ASP A 119 2.68 6.32 -0.55
CA ASP A 119 4.01 6.60 0.01
C ASP A 119 5.08 6.65 -1.08
N THR A 120 5.04 5.74 -2.05
CA THR A 120 5.97 5.81 -3.19
C THR A 120 5.73 7.06 -4.03
N TYR A 121 4.49 7.55 -4.15
CA TYR A 121 4.18 8.81 -4.83
C TYR A 121 4.75 10.03 -4.10
N HIS A 122 4.67 10.07 -2.77
CA HIS A 122 5.28 11.16 -1.99
C HIS A 122 6.80 11.21 -2.15
N VAL A 123 7.46 10.05 -2.10
CA VAL A 123 8.91 9.97 -2.32
C VAL A 123 9.28 10.34 -3.76
N HIS A 124 8.52 9.86 -4.76
CA HIS A 124 8.69 10.24 -6.17
C HIS A 124 8.63 11.75 -6.37
N ASN A 125 7.58 12.39 -5.86
CA ASN A 125 7.39 13.84 -6.00
C ASN A 125 8.53 14.64 -5.36
N PHE A 126 9.02 14.22 -4.20
CA PHE A 126 10.16 14.86 -3.56
C PHE A 126 11.43 14.71 -4.40
N VAL A 127 11.72 13.50 -4.91
CA VAL A 127 12.89 13.24 -5.79
C VAL A 127 12.82 14.09 -7.05
N MET A 128 11.64 14.24 -7.64
CA MET A 128 11.42 15.10 -8.80
C MET A 128 11.63 16.58 -8.45
N MET A 129 11.08 17.02 -7.33
CA MET A 129 11.15 18.42 -6.91
C MET A 129 12.57 18.84 -6.56
N ILE A 130 13.34 17.98 -5.85
CA ILE A 130 14.72 18.32 -5.47
C ILE A 130 15.61 18.45 -6.70
N GLN A 131 15.41 17.65 -7.74
CA GLN A 131 16.16 17.75 -8.99
C GLN A 131 15.78 18.99 -9.81
N ARG A 132 14.54 19.47 -9.72
CA ARG A 132 14.04 20.64 -10.46
C ARG A 132 14.30 21.96 -9.73
N MET A 133 13.99 22.00 -8.43
CA MET A 133 13.98 23.22 -7.62
C MET A 133 15.12 23.28 -6.60
N GLY A 134 15.65 22.11 -6.18
CA GLY A 134 16.64 22.03 -5.12
C GLY A 134 17.97 22.71 -5.45
N ILE A 135 18.28 22.91 -6.74
CA ILE A 135 19.44 23.68 -7.20
C ILE A 135 19.04 25.05 -7.70
N ARG A 136 17.95 25.15 -8.46
CA ARG A 136 17.49 26.42 -9.03
C ARG A 136 17.17 27.46 -7.94
N ALA A 137 16.42 27.08 -6.92
CA ALA A 137 16.00 28.03 -5.90
C ALA A 137 17.17 28.63 -5.09
N PRO A 138 18.15 27.84 -4.57
CA PRO A 138 19.32 28.41 -3.94
C PRO A 138 20.17 29.30 -4.86
N ILE A 139 20.34 28.94 -6.13
CA ILE A 139 21.10 29.75 -7.10
C ILE A 139 20.40 31.07 -7.38
N LEU A 140 19.05 31.05 -7.59
CA LEU A 140 18.29 32.31 -7.79
C LEU A 140 18.36 33.18 -6.54
N LEU A 141 18.30 32.62 -5.35
CA LEU A 141 18.33 33.34 -4.10
C LEU A 141 19.71 33.95 -3.84
N ILE A 142 20.76 33.13 -3.84
CA ILE A 142 22.13 33.59 -3.57
C ILE A 142 22.66 34.42 -4.73
N GLY A 143 22.51 33.97 -5.97
CA GLY A 143 22.97 34.65 -7.17
C GLY A 143 22.27 35.99 -7.37
N GLY A 144 20.95 36.03 -7.15
CA GLY A 144 20.18 37.29 -7.20
C GLY A 144 20.65 38.31 -6.16
N VAL A 145 20.89 37.88 -4.91
CA VAL A 145 21.43 38.76 -3.86
C VAL A 145 22.84 39.24 -4.20
N VAL A 146 23.72 38.35 -4.66
CA VAL A 146 25.10 38.74 -5.03
C VAL A 146 25.11 39.75 -6.18
N ILE A 147 24.32 39.52 -7.23
CA ILE A 147 24.27 40.44 -8.38
C ILE A 147 23.71 41.80 -7.96
N THR A 148 22.64 41.81 -7.15
CA THR A 148 22.07 43.08 -6.68
C THR A 148 23.03 43.85 -5.77
N LEU A 149 23.84 43.20 -4.93
CA LEU A 149 24.89 43.80 -4.11
C LEU A 149 26.03 44.41 -4.96
N LEU A 150 26.34 43.78 -6.11
CA LEU A 150 27.33 44.31 -7.05
C LEU A 150 26.83 45.51 -7.85
N MET A 151 25.49 45.59 -8.09
CA MET A 151 24.88 46.67 -8.83
C MET A 151 24.71 47.93 -7.95
N ASP A 152 24.05 47.83 -6.80
CA ASP A 152 23.88 48.90 -5.81
C ASP A 152 23.70 48.32 -4.40
N LYS A 153 24.68 48.56 -3.52
CA LYS A 153 24.70 48.04 -2.15
C LYS A 153 23.55 48.56 -1.30
N ALA A 154 23.15 49.84 -1.48
CA ALA A 154 22.11 50.45 -0.67
C ALA A 154 20.71 49.87 -1.01
N LEU A 155 20.41 49.74 -2.31
CA LEU A 155 19.17 49.13 -2.77
C LEU A 155 19.10 47.65 -2.43
N ALA A 156 20.22 46.92 -2.53
CA ALA A 156 20.31 45.51 -2.16
C ALA A 156 20.03 45.30 -0.67
N LEU A 157 20.44 46.22 0.20
CA LEU A 157 20.22 46.12 1.64
C LEU A 157 18.73 46.22 2.01
N VAL A 158 17.97 47.04 1.31
CA VAL A 158 16.50 47.12 1.45
C VAL A 158 15.87 45.77 1.04
N MET A 159 16.30 45.20 -0.10
CA MET A 159 15.82 43.93 -0.58
C MET A 159 16.13 42.79 0.42
N ILE A 160 17.37 42.73 0.95
CA ILE A 160 17.79 41.78 1.95
C ILE A 160 16.99 41.92 3.25
N ALA A 161 16.63 43.13 3.68
CA ALA A 161 15.83 43.39 4.87
C ALA A 161 14.38 42.89 4.73
N VAL A 162 13.80 42.88 3.53
CA VAL A 162 12.44 42.39 3.27
C VAL A 162 12.39 40.86 3.21
N MET A 163 13.48 40.16 2.80
CA MET A 163 13.52 38.72 2.67
C MET A 163 13.15 37.93 3.96
N PRO A 164 13.70 38.25 5.14
CA PRO A 164 13.31 37.61 6.37
C PRO A 164 11.82 37.76 6.69
N LEU A 165 11.23 38.92 6.40
CA LEU A 165 9.79 39.16 6.59
C LEU A 165 8.95 38.21 5.73
N ILE A 166 9.31 38.09 4.46
CA ILE A 166 8.66 37.12 3.54
C ILE A 166 8.85 35.69 4.04
N PHE A 167 10.05 35.32 4.47
CA PHE A 167 10.34 33.97 4.99
C PHE A 167 9.50 33.66 6.23
N VAL A 168 9.47 34.54 7.21
CA VAL A 168 8.67 34.40 8.44
C VAL A 168 7.18 34.26 8.10
N LEU A 169 6.68 35.11 7.22
CA LEU A 169 5.29 35.05 6.77
C LEU A 169 4.96 33.70 6.12
N VAL A 170 5.75 33.27 5.14
CA VAL A 170 5.52 32.00 4.43
C VAL A 170 5.64 30.81 5.38
N TYR A 171 6.61 30.85 6.30
CA TYR A 171 6.78 29.80 7.31
C TYR A 171 5.57 29.70 8.25
N THR A 172 5.10 30.83 8.78
CA THR A 172 3.96 30.87 9.72
C THR A 172 2.67 30.43 9.05
N LEU A 173 2.38 30.95 7.85
CA LEU A 173 1.18 30.58 7.08
C LEU A 173 1.24 29.10 6.65
N SER A 174 2.39 28.60 6.22
CA SER A 174 2.56 27.18 5.87
C SER A 174 2.33 26.26 7.09
N ARG A 175 2.87 26.63 8.26
CA ARG A 175 2.68 25.87 9.51
C ARG A 175 1.21 25.87 9.96
N LEU A 176 0.53 27.01 9.83
CA LEU A 176 -0.89 27.12 10.15
C LEU A 176 -1.74 26.32 9.16
N GLY A 177 -1.45 26.45 7.87
CA GLY A 177 -2.11 25.70 6.81
C GLY A 177 -2.02 24.17 6.99
N ILE A 178 -0.84 23.65 7.34
CA ILE A 178 -0.67 22.20 7.61
C ILE A 178 -1.60 21.73 8.73
N ARG A 179 -1.77 22.52 9.79
CA ARG A 179 -2.67 22.17 10.91
C ARG A 179 -4.14 22.19 10.49
N LEU A 180 -4.54 23.21 9.72
CA LEU A 180 -5.92 23.35 9.23
C LEU A 180 -6.26 22.25 8.23
N TYR A 181 -5.39 21.95 7.28
CA TYR A 181 -5.58 20.83 6.37
C TYR A 181 -5.63 19.47 7.09
N GLY A 182 -4.91 19.32 8.20
CA GLY A 182 -5.04 18.15 9.07
C GLY A 182 -6.48 18.00 9.62
N ARG A 183 -7.11 19.11 10.05
CA ARG A 183 -8.52 19.10 10.50
C ARG A 183 -9.50 18.82 9.35
N VAL A 184 -9.26 19.38 8.18
CA VAL A 184 -10.03 19.08 6.96
C VAL A 184 -9.96 17.58 6.67
N GLN A 185 -8.75 16.99 6.67
CA GLN A 185 -8.57 15.56 6.41
C GLN A 185 -9.35 14.70 7.41
N THR A 186 -9.29 15.01 8.71
CA THR A 186 -10.07 14.30 9.73
C THR A 186 -11.58 14.40 9.48
N SER A 187 -12.06 15.54 8.98
CA SER A 187 -13.47 15.72 8.63
C SER A 187 -13.86 14.95 7.37
N VAL A 188 -12.98 14.90 6.36
CA VAL A 188 -13.15 14.04 5.17
C VAL A 188 -13.23 12.57 5.58
N ASP A 189 -12.31 12.10 6.44
CA ASP A 189 -12.31 10.71 6.91
C ASP A 189 -13.61 10.37 7.66
N SER A 190 -14.15 11.33 8.45
CA SER A 190 -15.43 11.18 9.15
C SER A 190 -16.59 11.10 8.16
N LEU A 191 -16.64 11.95 7.14
CA LEU A 191 -17.67 11.93 6.10
C LEU A 191 -17.62 10.63 5.29
N VAL A 192 -16.42 10.22 4.86
CA VAL A 192 -16.23 8.96 4.12
C VAL A 192 -16.65 7.75 4.95
N ARG A 193 -16.47 7.79 6.27
CA ARG A 193 -16.94 6.74 7.18
C ARG A 193 -18.46 6.66 7.14
N VAL A 194 -19.18 7.78 7.30
CA VAL A 194 -20.64 7.83 7.21
C VAL A 194 -21.13 7.25 5.88
N LEU A 195 -20.58 7.72 4.76
CA LEU A 195 -20.92 7.21 3.43
C LEU A 195 -20.68 5.70 3.28
N ARG A 196 -19.58 5.18 3.82
CA ARG A 196 -19.27 3.74 3.76
C ARG A 196 -20.25 2.91 4.59
N GLU A 197 -20.63 3.42 5.76
CA GLU A 197 -21.64 2.80 6.62
C GLU A 197 -23.01 2.80 5.94
N ASP A 198 -23.42 3.93 5.35
CA ASP A 198 -24.71 4.07 4.66
C ASP A 198 -24.80 3.18 3.42
N TYR A 199 -23.78 3.17 2.56
CA TYR A 199 -23.77 2.30 1.38
C TYR A 199 -23.69 0.82 1.76
N GLY A 200 -22.91 0.48 2.79
CA GLY A 200 -22.85 -0.88 3.32
C GLY A 200 -24.16 -1.33 3.96
N GLY A 201 -24.84 -0.40 4.65
CA GLY A 201 -26.10 -0.61 5.35
C GLY A 201 -27.35 -0.24 4.57
N ILE A 202 -27.29 0.07 3.27
CA ILE A 202 -28.40 0.65 2.51
C ILE A 202 -29.71 -0.18 2.59
N ARG A 203 -29.58 -1.52 2.64
CA ARG A 203 -30.74 -2.41 2.78
C ARG A 203 -31.41 -2.26 4.15
N VAL A 204 -30.63 -2.03 5.21
CA VAL A 204 -31.15 -1.81 6.57
C VAL A 204 -31.85 -0.45 6.65
N ILE A 205 -31.25 0.60 6.08
CA ILE A 205 -31.83 1.94 6.01
C ILE A 205 -33.19 1.89 5.30
N LYS A 206 -33.26 1.19 4.16
CA LYS A 206 -34.48 1.01 3.38
C LYS A 206 -35.52 0.17 4.12
N ALA A 207 -35.12 -0.93 4.75
CA ALA A 207 -36.02 -1.80 5.50
C ALA A 207 -36.68 -1.09 6.70
N LEU A 208 -35.91 -0.18 7.33
CA LEU A 208 -36.38 0.57 8.51
C LEU A 208 -36.94 1.96 8.18
N SER A 209 -36.96 2.37 6.88
CA SER A 209 -37.39 3.71 6.42
C SER A 209 -36.68 4.84 7.19
N LYS A 210 -35.37 4.73 7.38
CA LYS A 210 -34.55 5.68 8.15
C LYS A 210 -33.69 6.60 7.29
N GLU A 211 -34.11 6.85 6.04
CA GLU A 211 -33.40 7.71 5.12
C GLU A 211 -33.18 9.12 5.68
N LYS A 212 -34.21 9.69 6.33
CA LYS A 212 -34.10 11.04 6.90
C LYS A 212 -33.09 11.10 8.05
N TYR A 213 -33.07 10.08 8.90
CA TYR A 213 -32.10 9.99 9.99
C TYR A 213 -30.63 9.98 9.48
N GLU A 214 -30.36 9.20 8.43
CA GLU A 214 -29.02 9.15 7.84
C GLU A 214 -28.69 10.42 7.02
N GLN A 215 -29.68 11.06 6.39
CA GLN A 215 -29.50 12.38 5.77
C GLN A 215 -29.07 13.43 6.80
N ASP A 216 -29.70 13.48 7.96
CA ASP A 216 -29.37 14.42 9.03
C ASP A 216 -27.95 14.12 9.58
N ARG A 217 -27.60 12.84 9.74
CA ARG A 217 -26.26 12.38 10.16
C ARG A 217 -25.18 12.79 9.15
N PHE A 218 -25.45 12.60 7.87
CA PHE A 218 -24.55 13.02 6.78
C PHE A 218 -24.39 14.54 6.78
N GLU A 219 -25.50 15.31 6.92
CA GLU A 219 -25.47 16.76 6.89
C GLU A 219 -24.61 17.35 8.02
N ILE A 220 -24.66 16.76 9.23
CA ILE A 220 -23.79 17.16 10.35
C ILE A 220 -22.32 16.98 9.99
N ALA A 221 -21.96 15.84 9.38
CA ALA A 221 -20.58 15.56 8.97
C ALA A 221 -20.14 16.50 7.83
N ASN A 222 -21.03 16.74 6.85
CA ASN A 222 -20.82 17.63 5.71
C ASN A 222 -20.63 19.09 6.14
N GLN A 223 -21.46 19.61 7.05
CA GLN A 223 -21.31 20.96 7.59
C GLN A 223 -19.99 21.13 8.36
N ARG A 224 -19.56 20.10 9.13
CA ARG A 224 -18.27 20.13 9.82
C ARG A 224 -17.11 20.20 8.82
N LEU A 225 -17.16 19.41 7.75
CA LEU A 225 -16.19 19.44 6.65
C LEU A 225 -16.16 20.82 6.00
N SER A 226 -17.33 21.34 5.59
CA SER A 226 -17.46 22.66 4.94
C SER A 226 -16.86 23.79 5.79
N LYS A 227 -17.14 23.84 7.10
CA LYS A 227 -16.56 24.84 8.02
C LYS A 227 -15.03 24.73 8.10
N ASN A 228 -14.50 23.52 8.18
CA ASN A 228 -13.05 23.31 8.25
C ASN A 228 -12.38 23.66 6.92
N GLU A 229 -12.97 23.31 5.78
CA GLU A 229 -12.51 23.68 4.44
C GLU A 229 -12.52 25.20 4.25
N GLN A 230 -13.61 25.87 4.64
CA GLN A 230 -13.74 27.32 4.56
C GLN A 230 -12.63 28.01 5.36
N SER A 231 -12.38 27.55 6.60
CA SER A 231 -11.32 28.09 7.46
C SER A 231 -9.92 27.86 6.87
N ALA A 232 -9.65 26.67 6.37
CA ALA A 232 -8.39 26.33 5.73
C ALA A 232 -8.18 27.12 4.43
N SER A 233 -9.22 27.20 3.59
CA SER A 233 -9.18 27.93 2.31
C SER A 233 -9.00 29.43 2.51
N PHE A 234 -9.65 30.02 3.50
CA PHE A 234 -9.50 31.44 3.82
C PHE A 234 -8.05 31.78 4.16
N ILE A 235 -7.42 31.03 5.05
CA ILE A 235 -6.00 31.24 5.42
C ILE A 235 -5.06 31.01 4.24
N MET A 236 -5.29 29.93 3.48
CA MET A 236 -4.39 29.59 2.36
C MET A 236 -4.55 30.52 1.17
N SER A 237 -5.76 30.96 0.84
CA SER A 237 -6.00 31.93 -0.23
C SER A 237 -5.50 33.33 0.13
N SER A 238 -5.47 33.70 1.42
CA SER A 238 -4.87 34.95 1.89
C SER A 238 -3.34 34.97 1.76
N THR A 239 -2.69 33.80 1.60
CA THR A 239 -1.21 33.75 1.48
C THR A 239 -0.70 34.52 0.29
N HIS A 240 -1.32 34.36 -0.88
CA HIS A 240 -0.85 35.01 -2.11
C HIS A 240 -1.06 36.57 -2.10
N PRO A 241 -2.23 37.11 -1.70
CA PRO A 241 -2.41 38.54 -1.53
C PRO A 241 -1.44 39.20 -0.53
N ILE A 242 -1.23 38.58 0.63
CA ILE A 242 -0.31 39.12 1.65
C ILE A 242 1.14 39.05 1.15
N MET A 243 1.53 37.97 0.45
CA MET A 243 2.84 37.91 -0.22
C MET A 243 3.02 39.01 -1.24
N ASN A 244 2.01 39.25 -2.10
CA ASN A 244 2.07 40.32 -3.10
C ASN A 244 2.14 41.70 -2.44
N LEU A 245 1.42 41.91 -1.35
CA LEU A 245 1.48 43.14 -0.60
C LEU A 245 2.90 43.41 -0.09
N LEU A 246 3.52 42.41 0.58
CA LEU A 246 4.90 42.53 1.08
C LEU A 246 5.91 42.76 -0.06
N MET A 247 5.76 42.00 -1.14
CA MET A 247 6.63 42.08 -2.30
C MET A 247 6.54 43.46 -2.95
N ASN A 248 5.32 43.98 -3.22
CA ASN A 248 5.11 45.28 -3.82
C ASN A 248 5.50 46.43 -2.86
N SER A 249 5.33 46.26 -1.55
CA SER A 249 5.85 47.20 -0.56
C SER A 249 7.37 47.25 -0.58
N GLY A 250 8.03 46.12 -0.71
CA GLY A 250 9.48 46.03 -0.88
C GLY A 250 9.96 46.71 -2.18
N ILE A 251 9.27 46.46 -3.30
CA ILE A 251 9.54 47.13 -4.58
C ILE A 251 9.34 48.63 -4.45
N ALA A 252 8.24 49.08 -3.83
CA ALA A 252 7.98 50.50 -3.61
C ALA A 252 9.09 51.16 -2.75
N ALA A 253 9.54 50.51 -1.70
CA ALA A 253 10.65 50.99 -0.86
C ALA A 253 11.97 51.08 -1.63
N VAL A 254 12.30 50.06 -2.46
CA VAL A 254 13.47 50.10 -3.35
C VAL A 254 13.34 51.26 -4.35
N THR A 255 12.18 51.42 -4.98
CA THR A 255 11.93 52.50 -5.96
C THR A 255 12.01 53.87 -5.32
N ALA A 256 11.44 54.08 -4.14
CA ALA A 256 11.51 55.33 -3.40
C ALA A 256 12.97 55.69 -3.01
N LEU A 257 13.73 54.74 -2.48
CA LEU A 257 15.14 54.94 -2.15
C LEU A 257 15.97 55.21 -3.42
N ALA A 258 15.70 54.49 -4.50
CA ALA A 258 16.36 54.68 -5.78
C ALA A 258 16.09 56.05 -6.36
N ALA A 259 14.86 56.58 -6.30
CA ALA A 259 14.51 57.95 -6.75
C ALA A 259 15.32 59.01 -6.00
N VAL A 260 15.47 58.87 -4.67
CA VAL A 260 16.30 59.78 -3.86
C VAL A 260 17.78 59.68 -4.23
N ARG A 261 18.29 58.50 -4.54
CA ARG A 261 19.70 58.25 -4.90
C ARG A 261 19.99 58.75 -6.32
N VAL A 262 19.08 58.54 -7.27
CA VAL A 262 19.17 59.05 -8.64
C VAL A 262 19.19 60.59 -8.62
N ALA A 263 18.32 61.24 -7.83
CA ALA A 263 18.33 62.70 -7.67
C ALA A 263 19.64 63.23 -7.06
N LYS A 264 20.49 62.40 -6.47
CA LYS A 264 21.82 62.72 -5.92
C LYS A 264 22.97 62.20 -6.78
N ASP A 265 22.71 61.78 -8.01
CA ASP A 265 23.69 61.14 -8.92
C ASP A 265 24.44 59.93 -8.30
N ALA A 266 23.81 59.26 -7.31
CA ALA A 266 24.41 58.14 -6.58
C ALA A 266 23.92 56.78 -7.05
N SER A 267 23.00 56.69 -8.00
CA SER A 267 22.49 55.45 -8.62
C SER A 267 21.88 55.75 -10.00
N ASP A 268 21.91 54.76 -10.89
CA ASP A 268 21.35 54.90 -12.25
C ASP A 268 19.86 54.50 -12.26
N PRO A 269 18.97 55.21 -12.95
CA PRO A 269 17.53 54.90 -13.03
C PRO A 269 17.26 53.48 -13.58
N GLU A 270 18.05 53.01 -14.53
CA GLU A 270 17.91 51.71 -15.20
C GLU A 270 18.17 50.53 -14.24
N THR A 271 18.97 50.77 -13.19
CA THR A 271 19.26 49.79 -12.15
C THR A 271 17.98 49.38 -11.39
N VAL A 272 17.03 50.29 -11.24
CA VAL A 272 15.75 50.03 -10.57
C VAL A 272 14.96 48.91 -11.26
N VAL A 273 14.97 48.90 -12.59
CA VAL A 273 14.28 47.89 -13.39
C VAL A 273 14.83 46.46 -13.12
N ALA A 274 16.16 46.34 -13.04
CA ALA A 274 16.79 45.08 -12.68
C ALA A 274 16.44 44.65 -11.25
N PHE A 275 16.44 45.58 -10.28
CA PHE A 275 16.05 45.28 -8.90
C PHE A 275 14.62 44.76 -8.79
N MET A 276 13.67 45.31 -9.54
CA MET A 276 12.28 44.80 -9.58
C MET A 276 12.22 43.37 -10.09
N GLN A 277 12.99 43.02 -11.14
CA GLN A 277 13.05 41.67 -11.67
C GLN A 277 13.73 40.68 -10.68
N TYR A 278 14.87 41.05 -10.09
CA TYR A 278 15.54 40.23 -9.09
C TYR A 278 14.68 40.02 -7.85
N PHE A 279 13.95 41.05 -7.40
CA PHE A 279 13.03 40.94 -6.28
C PHE A 279 11.96 39.87 -6.54
N THR A 280 11.43 39.86 -7.76
CA THR A 280 10.46 38.82 -8.20
C THR A 280 11.07 37.41 -8.24
N LEU A 281 12.26 37.27 -8.86
CA LEU A 281 12.96 35.98 -8.97
C LEU A 281 13.31 35.42 -7.59
N ILE A 282 13.83 36.23 -6.69
CA ILE A 282 14.20 35.86 -5.32
C ILE A 282 12.97 35.48 -4.51
N SER A 283 11.86 36.24 -4.63
CA SER A 283 10.60 35.91 -3.94
C SER A 283 10.03 34.56 -4.40
N MET A 284 10.06 34.27 -5.71
CA MET A 284 9.67 32.96 -6.25
C MET A 284 10.57 31.83 -5.74
N ALA A 285 11.88 32.06 -5.65
CA ALA A 285 12.84 31.10 -5.11
C ALA A 285 12.55 30.80 -3.63
N LEU A 286 12.27 31.83 -2.83
CA LEU A 286 11.94 31.70 -1.41
C LEU A 286 10.68 30.86 -1.19
N MET A 287 9.63 31.08 -2.00
CA MET A 287 8.42 30.26 -1.98
C MET A 287 8.70 28.80 -2.36
N ALA A 288 9.58 28.56 -3.33
CA ALA A 288 9.97 27.21 -3.73
C ALA A 288 10.69 26.47 -2.60
N VAL A 289 11.62 27.13 -1.90
CA VAL A 289 12.31 26.57 -0.72
C VAL A 289 11.32 26.18 0.38
N SER A 290 10.35 27.04 0.68
CA SER A 290 9.33 26.74 1.70
C SER A 290 8.50 25.51 1.35
N ARG A 291 8.09 25.37 0.09
CA ARG A 291 7.39 24.15 -0.39
C ARG A 291 8.26 22.89 -0.27
N MET A 292 9.58 23.02 -0.45
CA MET A 292 10.51 21.90 -0.29
C MET A 292 10.51 21.33 1.12
N PHE A 293 10.45 22.16 2.16
CA PHE A 293 10.38 21.70 3.55
C PHE A 293 9.13 20.86 3.83
N VAL A 294 7.97 21.30 3.33
CA VAL A 294 6.71 20.56 3.48
C VAL A 294 6.79 19.20 2.79
N MET A 295 7.28 19.16 1.55
CA MET A 295 7.43 17.90 0.81
C MET A 295 8.50 17.00 1.39
N PHE A 296 9.59 17.54 1.93
CA PHE A 296 10.59 16.76 2.65
C PHE A 296 10.00 16.05 3.86
N SER A 297 9.18 16.74 4.65
CA SER A 297 8.50 16.15 5.81
C SER A 297 7.61 14.96 5.41
N LYS A 298 6.77 15.14 4.38
CA LYS A 298 5.92 14.05 3.84
C LYS A 298 6.76 12.89 3.30
N CYS A 299 7.79 13.20 2.51
CA CYS A 299 8.71 12.20 1.97
C CYS A 299 9.43 11.42 3.08
N SER A 300 9.88 12.10 4.12
CA SER A 300 10.58 11.48 5.25
C SER A 300 9.71 10.44 5.97
N ALA A 301 8.46 10.79 6.26
CA ALA A 301 7.50 9.86 6.87
C ALA A 301 7.21 8.65 5.96
N SER A 302 6.92 8.91 4.68
CA SER A 302 6.66 7.85 3.68
C SER A 302 7.88 6.95 3.46
N ALA A 303 9.08 7.52 3.36
CA ALA A 303 10.32 6.74 3.20
C ALA A 303 10.63 5.86 4.42
N ARG A 304 10.24 6.30 5.63
CA ARG A 304 10.36 5.46 6.83
C ARG A 304 9.44 4.26 6.74
N ARG A 305 8.15 4.45 6.44
CA ARG A 305 7.17 3.36 6.31
C ARG A 305 7.56 2.35 5.21
N ILE A 306 8.04 2.83 4.05
CA ILE A 306 8.57 1.96 3.00
C ILE A 306 9.80 1.19 3.49
N SER A 307 10.72 1.88 4.18
CA SER A 307 11.95 1.26 4.70
C SER A 307 11.66 0.17 5.74
N GLU A 308 10.60 0.31 6.54
CA GLU A 308 10.16 -0.73 7.48
C GLU A 308 9.86 -2.04 6.75
N VAL A 309 9.01 -2.00 5.71
CA VAL A 309 8.68 -3.21 4.93
C VAL A 309 9.91 -3.79 4.24
N LEU A 310 10.71 -2.94 3.57
CA LEU A 310 11.90 -3.42 2.87
C LEU A 310 12.98 -3.98 3.80
N SER A 311 13.01 -3.56 5.08
CA SER A 311 13.98 -4.05 6.07
C SER A 311 13.48 -5.22 6.90
N THR A 312 12.21 -5.55 6.83
CA THR A 312 11.67 -6.74 7.50
C THR A 312 12.42 -7.97 7.01
N PRO A 313 12.90 -8.84 7.91
CA PRO A 313 13.58 -10.08 7.52
C PRO A 313 12.70 -10.83 6.51
N ALA A 314 13.31 -11.48 5.54
CA ALA A 314 12.58 -12.40 4.71
C ALA A 314 12.34 -13.65 5.54
N GLU A 315 11.08 -14.08 5.54
CA GLU A 315 10.63 -15.43 5.84
C GLU A 315 11.14 -16.13 7.13
N ILE A 316 10.26 -16.95 7.65
CA ILE A 316 10.51 -17.99 8.66
C ILE A 316 11.79 -18.75 8.30
N VAL A 317 12.84 -18.54 9.06
CA VAL A 317 14.16 -19.14 8.85
C VAL A 317 14.07 -20.64 9.10
N LYS A 318 14.68 -21.46 8.21
CA LYS A 318 14.88 -22.89 8.49
C LYS A 318 15.68 -23.06 9.78
N THR A 319 15.14 -23.80 10.72
CA THR A 319 15.89 -24.29 11.89
C THR A 319 16.55 -25.62 11.54
N LYS A 320 17.76 -25.86 12.07
CA LYS A 320 18.41 -27.15 11.93
C LYS A 320 17.55 -28.27 12.51
N GLU A 321 17.51 -29.38 11.81
CA GLU A 321 16.69 -30.55 12.06
C GLU A 321 16.75 -31.05 13.51
N ALA A 322 15.56 -31.19 14.13
CA ALA A 322 15.32 -32.28 15.10
C ALA A 322 14.67 -33.41 14.31
N THR A 323 15.38 -34.47 14.05
CA THR A 323 14.84 -35.70 13.47
C THR A 323 14.20 -36.50 14.60
N SER A 324 12.88 -36.44 14.69
CA SER A 324 12.11 -37.36 15.52
C SER A 324 11.61 -38.46 14.58
N THR A 325 11.85 -39.69 14.90
CA THR A 325 11.25 -40.84 14.20
C THR A 325 9.77 -40.93 14.56
N SER A 326 8.92 -40.59 13.62
CA SER A 326 7.47 -40.83 13.68
C SER A 326 7.06 -41.49 12.37
N ASP A 327 6.34 -42.61 12.47
CA ASP A 327 5.80 -43.34 11.31
C ASP A 327 4.56 -42.63 10.73
N ASP A 328 3.99 -41.69 11.48
CA ASP A 328 2.80 -40.95 11.07
C ASP A 328 3.13 -39.80 10.11
N PHE A 329 2.16 -39.50 9.23
CA PHE A 329 2.31 -38.43 8.23
C PHE A 329 2.39 -37.06 8.84
N ILE A 330 1.53 -36.77 9.85
CA ILE A 330 1.56 -35.55 10.65
C ILE A 330 1.51 -35.93 12.13
N THR A 331 2.44 -35.44 12.92
CA THR A 331 2.44 -35.59 14.38
C THR A 331 2.56 -34.22 15.04
N VAL A 332 1.65 -33.93 15.93
CA VAL A 332 1.67 -32.69 16.74
C VAL A 332 1.92 -33.11 18.19
N LYS A 333 2.92 -32.52 18.85
CA LYS A 333 3.34 -32.83 20.22
C LYS A 333 3.29 -31.55 21.08
N ASN A 334 2.43 -31.55 22.12
CA ASN A 334 2.32 -30.52 23.13
C ASN A 334 2.28 -29.09 22.58
N LEU A 335 1.53 -28.89 21.48
CA LEU A 335 1.48 -27.66 20.72
C LEU A 335 0.73 -26.57 21.50
N SER A 336 1.36 -25.42 21.73
CA SER A 336 0.69 -24.24 22.26
C SER A 336 1.04 -23.01 21.42
N PHE A 337 0.06 -22.11 21.29
CA PHE A 337 0.20 -20.91 20.47
C PHE A 337 -0.72 -19.77 20.92
N SER A 338 -0.26 -18.51 20.73
CA SER A 338 -1.05 -17.30 20.93
C SER A 338 -0.72 -16.23 19.89
N TYR A 339 -1.72 -15.60 19.26
CA TYR A 339 -1.50 -14.49 18.32
C TYR A 339 -0.94 -13.23 18.99
N ALA A 340 -1.28 -12.96 20.24
CA ALA A 340 -0.96 -11.70 20.91
C ALA A 340 -0.22 -11.86 22.23
N GLY A 341 0.18 -13.07 22.61
CA GLY A 341 0.92 -13.37 23.84
C GLY A 341 0.11 -13.19 25.15
N LYS A 342 -1.20 -12.90 25.07
CA LYS A 342 -2.04 -12.62 26.27
C LYS A 342 -2.96 -13.78 26.66
N LYS A 343 -3.59 -14.45 25.71
CA LYS A 343 -4.44 -15.62 25.91
C LYS A 343 -3.93 -16.72 24.97
N ARG A 344 -3.85 -17.94 25.43
CA ARG A 344 -3.51 -19.08 24.57
C ARG A 344 -4.69 -19.38 23.67
N ASP A 345 -4.45 -19.33 22.38
CA ASP A 345 -5.42 -19.71 21.34
C ASP A 345 -5.42 -21.23 21.11
N LEU A 346 -4.28 -21.90 21.41
CA LEU A 346 -4.15 -23.34 21.54
C LEU A 346 -3.28 -23.66 22.77
N ASP A 347 -3.67 -24.68 23.53
CA ASP A 347 -2.99 -25.09 24.75
C ASP A 347 -2.81 -26.61 24.79
N ASN A 348 -1.55 -27.05 24.67
CA ASN A 348 -1.11 -28.44 24.83
C ASN A 348 -1.83 -29.45 23.92
N ILE A 349 -1.91 -29.18 22.62
CA ILE A 349 -2.52 -30.09 21.64
C ILE A 349 -1.52 -31.14 21.21
N SER A 350 -1.95 -32.42 21.29
CA SER A 350 -1.18 -33.58 20.81
C SER A 350 -2.08 -34.49 19.97
N ILE A 351 -1.71 -34.68 18.70
CA ILE A 351 -2.46 -35.54 17.75
C ILE A 351 -1.51 -36.24 16.79
N SER A 352 -1.98 -37.29 16.19
CA SER A 352 -1.31 -38.07 15.16
C SER A 352 -2.26 -38.35 14.01
N ILE A 353 -1.80 -38.15 12.78
CA ILE A 353 -2.57 -38.36 11.54
C ILE A 353 -1.75 -39.27 10.61
N PRO A 354 -2.17 -40.52 10.42
CA PRO A 354 -1.54 -41.44 9.48
C PRO A 354 -1.69 -40.97 8.01
N TYR A 355 -0.78 -41.41 7.15
CA TYR A 355 -0.92 -41.16 5.71
C TYR A 355 -2.15 -41.92 5.14
N GLY A 356 -2.86 -41.28 4.22
CA GLY A 356 -4.06 -41.85 3.60
C GLY A 356 -5.32 -41.85 4.49
N SER A 357 -5.23 -41.36 5.74
CA SER A 357 -6.38 -41.31 6.65
C SER A 357 -7.23 -40.04 6.47
N SER A 358 -8.48 -40.15 6.91
CA SER A 358 -9.41 -39.03 7.04
C SER A 358 -9.45 -38.54 8.49
N PHE A 359 -9.18 -37.23 8.70
CA PHE A 359 -9.12 -36.64 10.02
C PHE A 359 -10.11 -35.47 10.14
N GLY A 360 -10.96 -35.53 11.16
CA GLY A 360 -11.95 -34.52 11.46
C GLY A 360 -11.49 -33.59 12.58
N ILE A 361 -11.77 -32.28 12.47
CA ILE A 361 -11.59 -31.30 13.56
C ILE A 361 -12.93 -30.60 13.77
N ILE A 362 -13.50 -30.71 14.98
CA ILE A 362 -14.79 -30.13 15.33
C ILE A 362 -14.68 -29.32 16.62
N GLY A 363 -15.60 -28.38 16.82
CA GLY A 363 -15.70 -27.56 18.01
C GLY A 363 -16.47 -26.25 17.76
N GLY A 364 -16.78 -25.52 18.78
CA GLY A 364 -17.49 -24.24 18.71
C GLY A 364 -16.72 -23.16 17.95
N THR A 365 -17.36 -22.04 17.67
CA THR A 365 -16.69 -20.85 17.12
C THR A 365 -15.68 -20.32 18.14
N GLY A 366 -14.45 -20.05 17.69
CA GLY A 366 -13.38 -19.59 18.58
C GLY A 366 -12.61 -20.69 19.32
N SER A 367 -12.92 -21.99 19.11
CA SER A 367 -12.23 -23.10 19.77
C SER A 367 -10.79 -23.38 19.30
N GLY A 368 -10.26 -22.63 18.32
CA GLY A 368 -8.88 -22.78 17.85
C GLY A 368 -8.70 -23.61 16.57
N LYS A 369 -9.75 -24.09 15.91
CA LYS A 369 -9.70 -24.94 14.72
C LYS A 369 -8.86 -24.32 13.58
N SER A 370 -9.21 -23.12 13.14
CA SER A 370 -8.48 -22.44 12.06
C SER A 370 -7.07 -22.02 12.49
N THR A 371 -6.82 -21.83 13.79
CA THR A 371 -5.47 -21.59 14.32
C THR A 371 -4.60 -22.85 14.16
N LEU A 372 -5.13 -24.02 14.46
CA LEU A 372 -4.41 -25.27 14.25
C LEU A 372 -4.06 -25.48 12.77
N ILE A 373 -5.00 -25.22 11.86
CA ILE A 373 -4.74 -25.30 10.40
C ILE A 373 -3.64 -24.32 9.98
N LYS A 374 -3.65 -23.08 10.46
CA LYS A 374 -2.61 -22.10 10.14
C LYS A 374 -1.22 -22.53 10.62
N LEU A 375 -1.14 -23.24 11.73
CA LEU A 375 0.12 -23.81 12.23
C LEU A 375 0.55 -25.04 11.41
N LEU A 376 -0.37 -25.92 11.01
CA LEU A 376 -0.10 -27.04 10.12
C LEU A 376 0.39 -26.60 8.73
N LEU A 377 -0.08 -25.42 8.27
CA LEU A 377 0.37 -24.79 7.02
C LEU A 377 1.64 -23.94 7.20
N ARG A 378 2.17 -23.88 8.42
CA ARG A 378 3.28 -23.01 8.79
C ARG A 378 3.06 -21.53 8.38
N PHE A 379 1.82 -21.02 8.53
CA PHE A 379 1.56 -19.58 8.42
C PHE A 379 2.05 -18.83 9.65
N TYR A 380 2.17 -19.54 10.78
CA TYR A 380 2.76 -19.11 12.04
C TYR A 380 3.62 -20.22 12.60
N ASP A 381 4.63 -19.89 13.38
CA ASP A 381 5.36 -20.86 14.19
C ASP A 381 4.73 -20.96 15.59
N ALA A 382 4.67 -22.16 16.15
CA ALA A 382 4.14 -22.37 17.51
C ALA A 382 5.05 -21.75 18.58
N ASP A 383 4.45 -21.30 19.69
CA ASP A 383 5.19 -20.78 20.85
C ASP A 383 5.93 -21.93 21.58
N SER A 384 5.29 -23.08 21.70
CA SER A 384 5.87 -24.29 22.29
C SER A 384 5.31 -25.56 21.64
N GLY A 385 5.99 -26.68 21.83
CA GLY A 385 5.67 -27.92 21.19
C GLY A 385 6.24 -28.04 19.79
N GLU A 386 5.88 -29.10 19.09
CA GLU A 386 6.43 -29.44 17.78
C GLU A 386 5.37 -30.00 16.82
N ILE A 387 5.47 -29.62 15.55
CA ILE A 387 4.73 -30.23 14.44
C ILE A 387 5.74 -30.95 13.57
N LEU A 388 5.56 -32.25 13.41
CA LEU A 388 6.32 -33.12 12.51
C LEU A 388 5.49 -33.39 11.26
N PHE A 389 6.10 -33.22 10.11
CA PHE A 389 5.57 -33.55 8.81
C PHE A 389 6.48 -34.61 8.17
N ARG A 390 5.95 -35.83 7.94
CA ARG A 390 6.71 -36.99 7.47
C ARG A 390 7.97 -37.26 8.33
N GLY A 391 7.80 -37.20 9.65
CA GLY A 391 8.88 -37.47 10.61
C GLY A 391 9.91 -36.33 10.79
N LYS A 392 9.78 -35.22 10.08
CA LYS A 392 10.67 -34.04 10.21
C LYS A 392 9.92 -32.85 10.75
N SER A 393 10.57 -32.02 11.56
CA SER A 393 9.99 -30.79 12.04
C SER A 393 9.55 -29.88 10.89
N ILE A 394 8.33 -29.36 10.94
CA ILE A 394 7.80 -28.43 9.92
C ILE A 394 8.67 -27.19 9.79
N ARG A 395 9.42 -26.82 10.85
CA ARG A 395 10.38 -25.71 10.85
C ARG A 395 11.62 -25.97 9.99
N SER A 396 11.87 -27.22 9.59
CA SER A 396 12.99 -27.57 8.69
C SER A 396 12.67 -27.44 7.20
N TYR A 397 11.41 -27.16 6.86
CA TYR A 397 10.98 -26.96 5.47
C TYR A 397 10.84 -25.47 5.14
N THR A 398 11.02 -25.08 3.87
CA THR A 398 10.51 -23.80 3.36
C THR A 398 9.06 -23.95 2.91
N ARG A 399 8.40 -22.81 2.60
CA ARG A 399 7.04 -22.86 2.03
C ARG A 399 7.01 -23.54 0.67
N GLU A 400 8.01 -23.29 -0.17
CA GLU A 400 8.12 -23.92 -1.49
C GLU A 400 8.29 -25.44 -1.39
N GLU A 401 8.91 -25.93 -0.30
CA GLU A 401 9.06 -27.36 -0.05
C GLU A 401 7.78 -28.00 0.48
N ILE A 402 6.92 -27.25 1.21
CA ILE A 402 5.64 -27.75 1.72
C ILE A 402 4.52 -27.65 0.67
N ALA A 403 4.50 -26.59 -0.10
CA ALA A 403 3.40 -26.25 -1.02
C ALA A 403 3.00 -27.38 -1.98
N PRO A 404 3.92 -28.20 -2.56
CA PRO A 404 3.53 -29.30 -3.43
C PRO A 404 2.80 -30.44 -2.72
N PHE A 405 2.93 -30.53 -1.41
CA PHE A 405 2.31 -31.59 -0.62
C PHE A 405 0.93 -31.23 -0.08
N VAL A 406 0.52 -29.97 -0.18
CA VAL A 406 -0.68 -29.47 0.50
C VAL A 406 -1.63 -28.78 -0.47
N GLY A 407 -2.87 -29.26 -0.51
CA GLY A 407 -4.01 -28.54 -1.06
C GLY A 407 -4.86 -27.99 0.07
N VAL A 408 -5.29 -26.75 -0.03
CA VAL A 408 -6.11 -26.14 1.01
C VAL A 408 -7.26 -25.32 0.43
N ALA A 409 -8.46 -25.52 0.99
CA ALA A 409 -9.60 -24.64 0.78
C ALA A 409 -9.97 -24.00 2.12
N HIS A 410 -9.75 -22.69 2.24
CA HIS A 410 -10.03 -21.95 3.46
C HIS A 410 -11.51 -21.56 3.54
N GLN A 411 -11.98 -21.26 4.75
CA GLN A 411 -13.33 -20.73 5.01
C GLN A 411 -13.62 -19.44 4.24
N LYS A 412 -12.62 -18.55 4.16
CA LYS A 412 -12.66 -17.31 3.37
C LYS A 412 -11.53 -17.37 2.36
N ASP A 413 -11.85 -17.78 1.16
CA ASP A 413 -10.88 -17.88 0.07
C ASP A 413 -11.33 -17.02 -1.12
N PHE A 414 -10.44 -16.81 -2.10
CA PHE A 414 -10.60 -15.81 -3.13
C PHE A 414 -10.43 -16.40 -4.54
N LEU A 415 -11.38 -16.07 -5.42
CA LEU A 415 -11.26 -16.34 -6.86
C LEU A 415 -10.76 -15.09 -7.59
N TYR A 416 -9.75 -15.27 -8.41
CA TYR A 416 -9.16 -14.19 -9.19
C TYR A 416 -9.99 -13.89 -10.43
N ALA A 417 -9.91 -12.66 -10.92
CA ALA A 417 -10.46 -12.25 -12.21
C ALA A 417 -9.64 -12.86 -13.35
N ALA A 418 -9.83 -14.15 -13.57
CA ALA A 418 -9.11 -15.00 -14.50
C ALA A 418 -10.07 -16.12 -14.95
N SER A 419 -9.68 -16.96 -15.93
CA SER A 419 -10.51 -18.08 -16.35
C SER A 419 -10.72 -19.10 -15.24
N VAL A 420 -11.71 -19.99 -15.38
CA VAL A 420 -11.92 -21.12 -14.47
C VAL A 420 -10.67 -21.98 -14.43
N GLU A 421 -10.09 -22.30 -15.60
CA GLU A 421 -8.85 -23.08 -15.70
C GLU A 421 -7.70 -22.43 -14.93
N GLU A 422 -7.44 -21.13 -15.16
CA GLU A 422 -6.38 -20.41 -14.46
C GLU A 422 -6.60 -20.36 -12.94
N ASN A 423 -7.84 -20.23 -12.50
CA ASN A 423 -8.19 -20.28 -11.08
C ASN A 423 -7.94 -21.65 -10.45
N VAL A 424 -8.27 -22.75 -11.13
CA VAL A 424 -8.04 -24.11 -10.63
C VAL A 424 -6.56 -24.49 -10.72
N ARG A 425 -5.92 -24.22 -11.84
CA ARG A 425 -4.48 -24.47 -12.08
C ARG A 425 -3.58 -23.65 -11.16
N PHE A 426 -3.88 -22.39 -10.99
CA PHE A 426 -3.18 -21.41 -10.14
C PHE A 426 -1.65 -21.48 -10.27
N GLY A 427 -1.15 -21.46 -11.51
CA GLY A 427 0.27 -21.49 -11.82
C GLY A 427 0.97 -22.86 -11.66
N ARG A 428 0.25 -23.90 -11.28
CA ARG A 428 0.79 -25.27 -11.21
C ARG A 428 0.89 -25.87 -12.61
N ASN A 429 1.87 -26.75 -12.80
CA ASN A 429 2.07 -27.46 -14.06
C ASN A 429 1.19 -28.72 -14.08
N ILE A 430 -0.13 -28.54 -14.25
CA ILE A 430 -1.13 -29.59 -14.40
C ILE A 430 -1.82 -29.47 -15.76
N SER A 431 -2.22 -30.58 -16.35
CA SER A 431 -2.88 -30.61 -17.65
C SER A 431 -4.34 -30.13 -17.57
N ARG A 432 -4.96 -29.93 -18.73
CA ARG A 432 -6.38 -29.54 -18.79
C ARG A 432 -7.30 -30.68 -18.35
N GLU A 433 -6.87 -31.91 -18.58
CA GLU A 433 -7.53 -33.12 -18.13
C GLU A 433 -7.52 -33.20 -16.60
N GLU A 434 -6.38 -32.96 -15.95
CA GLU A 434 -6.26 -32.93 -14.50
C GLU A 434 -7.11 -31.81 -13.87
N VAL A 435 -7.30 -30.69 -14.59
CA VAL A 435 -8.25 -29.63 -14.16
C VAL A 435 -9.69 -30.16 -14.17
N TRP A 436 -10.09 -30.90 -15.22
CA TRP A 436 -11.41 -31.52 -15.26
C TRP A 436 -11.59 -32.58 -14.17
N GLU A 437 -10.58 -33.42 -13.93
CA GLU A 437 -10.61 -34.40 -12.82
C GLU A 437 -10.83 -33.67 -11.47
N ALA A 438 -10.14 -32.60 -11.22
CA ALA A 438 -10.31 -31.80 -10.01
C ALA A 438 -11.72 -31.19 -9.90
N LEU A 439 -12.30 -30.72 -11.02
CA LEU A 439 -13.67 -30.23 -11.07
C LEU A 439 -14.70 -31.34 -10.82
N THR A 440 -14.48 -32.52 -11.36
CA THR A 440 -15.33 -33.69 -11.14
C THR A 440 -15.30 -34.12 -9.66
N LEU A 441 -14.10 -34.20 -9.06
CA LEU A 441 -13.94 -34.48 -7.62
C LEU A 441 -14.64 -33.44 -6.75
N ALA A 442 -14.55 -32.18 -7.11
CA ALA A 442 -15.19 -31.08 -6.39
C ALA A 442 -16.69 -30.88 -6.71
N GLN A 443 -17.29 -31.81 -7.48
CA GLN A 443 -18.70 -31.74 -7.93
C GLN A 443 -19.00 -30.43 -8.70
N ALA A 444 -18.02 -29.92 -9.45
CA ALA A 444 -18.10 -28.66 -10.17
C ALA A 444 -18.25 -28.81 -11.68
N GLU A 445 -18.02 -30.01 -12.23
CA GLU A 445 -17.97 -30.27 -13.66
C GLU A 445 -19.25 -29.83 -14.40
N ASP A 446 -20.43 -30.21 -13.90
CA ASP A 446 -21.70 -29.96 -14.56
C ASP A 446 -21.96 -28.47 -14.78
N PHE A 447 -21.77 -27.67 -13.71
CA PHE A 447 -22.02 -26.23 -13.85
C PHE A 447 -20.92 -25.53 -14.67
N VAL A 448 -19.66 -25.99 -14.63
CA VAL A 448 -18.60 -25.40 -15.45
C VAL A 448 -18.82 -25.71 -16.92
N ARG A 449 -19.26 -26.93 -17.28
CA ARG A 449 -19.67 -27.28 -18.65
C ARG A 449 -20.86 -26.46 -19.16
N ALA A 450 -21.74 -26.03 -18.25
CA ALA A 450 -22.89 -25.19 -18.54
C ALA A 450 -22.54 -23.69 -18.68
N LEU A 451 -21.32 -23.26 -18.32
CA LEU A 451 -20.86 -21.90 -18.56
C LEU A 451 -20.64 -21.65 -20.06
N PRO A 452 -20.82 -20.42 -20.56
CA PRO A 452 -20.73 -20.11 -22.00
C PRO A 452 -19.42 -20.59 -22.66
N ASP A 453 -18.28 -20.39 -21.99
CA ASP A 453 -16.95 -20.74 -22.50
C ASP A 453 -16.31 -21.90 -21.68
N GLY A 454 -17.09 -22.62 -20.85
CA GLY A 454 -16.59 -23.72 -20.03
C GLY A 454 -15.40 -23.33 -19.15
N LEU A 455 -14.25 -24.00 -19.30
CA LEU A 455 -13.01 -23.70 -18.57
C LEU A 455 -12.44 -22.33 -18.87
N ASP A 456 -12.68 -21.78 -20.06
CA ASP A 456 -12.14 -20.51 -20.51
C ASP A 456 -13.00 -19.32 -20.03
N THR A 457 -14.16 -19.58 -19.40
CA THR A 457 -15.02 -18.55 -18.82
C THR A 457 -14.28 -17.72 -17.79
N VAL A 458 -14.21 -16.40 -18.02
CA VAL A 458 -13.56 -15.44 -17.11
C VAL A 458 -14.47 -15.13 -15.94
N LEU A 459 -13.95 -15.30 -14.74
CA LEU A 459 -14.64 -15.00 -13.50
C LEU A 459 -14.49 -13.52 -13.11
N ALA A 460 -15.50 -12.97 -12.47
CA ALA A 460 -15.38 -11.67 -11.83
C ALA A 460 -14.53 -11.76 -10.56
N THR A 461 -13.94 -10.64 -10.14
CA THR A 461 -13.14 -10.55 -8.92
C THR A 461 -13.93 -11.10 -7.71
N GLY A 462 -13.32 -12.05 -7.01
CA GLY A 462 -13.96 -12.74 -5.88
C GLY A 462 -15.06 -13.73 -6.29
N GLY A 463 -15.23 -14.02 -7.59
CA GLY A 463 -16.27 -14.93 -8.08
C GLY A 463 -17.69 -14.40 -7.87
N THR A 464 -17.90 -13.08 -7.93
CA THR A 464 -19.20 -12.45 -7.65
C THR A 464 -20.28 -12.78 -8.68
N ASN A 465 -19.90 -13.29 -9.84
CA ASN A 465 -20.79 -13.80 -10.89
C ASN A 465 -21.19 -15.28 -10.70
N LEU A 466 -20.77 -15.91 -9.60
CA LEU A 466 -21.11 -17.29 -9.24
C LEU A 466 -21.99 -17.31 -7.98
N SER A 467 -22.79 -18.39 -7.85
CA SER A 467 -23.46 -18.66 -6.57
C SER A 467 -22.45 -19.04 -5.49
N GLY A 468 -22.84 -18.94 -4.21
CA GLY A 468 -21.96 -19.32 -3.09
C GLY A 468 -21.45 -20.75 -3.19
N GLY A 469 -22.32 -21.71 -3.53
CA GLY A 469 -21.95 -23.12 -3.70
C GLY A 469 -21.06 -23.38 -4.94
N GLN A 470 -21.31 -22.69 -6.05
CA GLN A 470 -20.44 -22.76 -7.23
C GLN A 470 -19.03 -22.25 -6.94
N ARG A 471 -18.95 -21.09 -6.28
CA ARG A 471 -17.67 -20.50 -5.84
C ARG A 471 -16.91 -21.47 -4.93
N GLN A 472 -17.59 -22.03 -3.95
CA GLN A 472 -16.99 -22.98 -3.00
C GLN A 472 -16.45 -24.24 -3.68
N ARG A 473 -17.20 -24.80 -4.64
CA ARG A 473 -16.76 -25.96 -5.41
C ARG A 473 -15.52 -25.66 -6.26
N LEU A 474 -15.39 -24.47 -6.84
CA LEU A 474 -14.16 -24.09 -7.55
C LEU A 474 -12.95 -23.93 -6.61
N LEU A 475 -13.16 -23.43 -5.40
CA LEU A 475 -12.10 -23.35 -4.39
C LEU A 475 -11.63 -24.74 -3.94
N ILE A 476 -12.57 -25.68 -3.78
CA ILE A 476 -12.25 -27.08 -3.51
C ILE A 476 -11.52 -27.73 -4.71
N ALA A 477 -11.98 -27.47 -5.94
CA ALA A 477 -11.30 -27.95 -7.15
C ALA A 477 -9.84 -27.43 -7.20
N ARG A 478 -9.60 -26.17 -6.91
CA ARG A 478 -8.24 -25.62 -6.78
C ARG A 478 -7.43 -26.37 -5.72
N ALA A 479 -8.03 -26.70 -4.58
CA ALA A 479 -7.33 -27.38 -3.49
C ALA A 479 -6.97 -28.83 -3.84
N VAL A 480 -7.86 -29.57 -4.52
CA VAL A 480 -7.65 -30.99 -4.84
C VAL A 480 -6.88 -31.22 -6.14
N ALA A 481 -6.71 -30.16 -6.97
CA ALA A 481 -6.04 -30.26 -8.26
C ALA A 481 -4.58 -30.73 -8.14
N GLY A 482 -4.23 -31.77 -8.92
CA GLY A 482 -2.93 -32.44 -8.85
C GLY A 482 -2.82 -33.43 -7.71
N THR A 483 -3.93 -33.80 -7.05
CA THR A 483 -4.03 -34.80 -6.00
C THR A 483 -2.93 -34.70 -4.92
N PRO A 484 -2.95 -33.62 -4.13
CA PRO A 484 -1.92 -33.37 -3.12
C PRO A 484 -1.95 -34.45 -2.03
N PRO A 485 -0.80 -34.90 -1.47
CA PRO A 485 -0.73 -35.85 -0.37
C PRO A 485 -1.53 -35.48 0.87
N LEU A 486 -1.71 -34.15 1.12
CA LEU A 486 -2.52 -33.59 2.20
C LEU A 486 -3.56 -32.64 1.62
N LEU A 487 -4.83 -32.89 1.85
CA LEU A 487 -5.93 -31.98 1.55
C LEU A 487 -6.54 -31.43 2.84
N ILE A 488 -6.58 -30.11 2.99
CA ILE A 488 -7.19 -29.43 4.14
C ILE A 488 -8.44 -28.70 3.66
N LEU A 489 -9.57 -28.99 4.28
CA LEU A 489 -10.86 -28.36 4.02
C LEU A 489 -11.31 -27.61 5.29
N ASP A 490 -11.05 -26.31 5.37
CA ASP A 490 -11.41 -25.47 6.53
C ASP A 490 -12.80 -24.86 6.32
N ASP A 491 -13.82 -25.51 6.88
CA ASP A 491 -15.26 -25.18 6.77
C ASP A 491 -15.72 -25.00 5.30
N ALA A 492 -15.07 -25.77 4.42
CA ALA A 492 -15.18 -25.61 2.97
C ALA A 492 -16.52 -26.13 2.41
N SER A 493 -17.29 -26.88 3.18
CA SER A 493 -18.59 -27.40 2.76
C SER A 493 -19.80 -26.60 3.31
N SER A 494 -19.57 -25.55 4.11
CA SER A 494 -20.64 -24.79 4.77
C SER A 494 -21.64 -24.14 3.80
N ALA A 495 -21.19 -23.80 2.58
CA ALA A 495 -22.04 -23.21 1.53
C ALA A 495 -22.61 -24.24 0.55
N LEU A 496 -22.35 -25.53 0.74
CA LEU A 496 -22.88 -26.60 -0.09
C LEU A 496 -24.19 -27.13 0.48
N ASP A 497 -25.09 -27.53 -0.42
CA ASP A 497 -26.24 -28.33 -0.06
C ASP A 497 -25.84 -29.76 0.40
N TYR A 498 -26.73 -30.42 1.12
CA TYR A 498 -26.45 -31.70 1.74
C TYR A 498 -26.07 -32.79 0.73
N LYS A 499 -26.71 -32.80 -0.44
CA LYS A 499 -26.47 -33.78 -1.51
C LYS A 499 -25.07 -33.59 -2.13
N THR A 500 -24.72 -32.36 -2.44
CA THR A 500 -23.42 -32.00 -3.02
C THR A 500 -22.27 -32.28 -2.01
N ASP A 501 -22.46 -31.94 -0.74
CA ASP A 501 -21.47 -32.23 0.31
C ASP A 501 -21.26 -33.75 0.51
N ALA A 502 -22.34 -34.53 0.51
CA ALA A 502 -22.25 -36.01 0.59
C ALA A 502 -21.53 -36.61 -0.63
N ALA A 503 -21.85 -36.11 -1.84
CA ALA A 503 -21.19 -36.57 -3.06
C ALA A 503 -19.70 -36.21 -3.11
N LEU A 504 -19.34 -34.99 -2.67
CA LEU A 504 -17.94 -34.55 -2.51
C LEU A 504 -17.17 -35.52 -1.57
N ARG A 505 -17.72 -35.78 -0.39
CA ARG A 505 -17.09 -36.70 0.57
C ARG A 505 -16.94 -38.09 0.02
N ALA A 506 -17.95 -38.61 -0.68
CA ALA A 506 -17.87 -39.90 -1.34
C ALA A 506 -16.81 -39.93 -2.45
N ALA A 507 -16.65 -38.85 -3.22
CA ALA A 507 -15.62 -38.71 -4.24
C ALA A 507 -14.21 -38.69 -3.64
N LEU A 508 -14.00 -37.93 -2.56
CA LEU A 508 -12.71 -37.85 -1.87
C LEU A 508 -12.31 -39.18 -1.24
N ARG A 509 -13.26 -39.94 -0.67
CA ARG A 509 -12.97 -41.30 -0.14
C ARG A 509 -12.53 -42.30 -1.21
N LYS A 510 -13.01 -42.17 -2.45
CA LYS A 510 -12.60 -43.04 -3.56
C LYS A 510 -11.13 -42.89 -3.95
N ILE A 511 -10.51 -41.76 -3.58
CA ILE A 511 -9.06 -41.56 -3.79
C ILE A 511 -8.25 -42.49 -2.88
N GLY A 512 -8.83 -42.91 -1.73
CA GLY A 512 -8.26 -43.89 -0.81
C GLY A 512 -6.94 -43.45 -0.20
N ASP A 513 -6.03 -44.40 0.01
CA ASP A 513 -4.76 -44.20 0.72
C ASP A 513 -3.75 -43.26 0.05
N LYS A 514 -4.10 -42.66 -1.09
CA LYS A 514 -3.21 -41.73 -1.83
C LYS A 514 -3.22 -40.33 -1.27
N MET A 515 -4.21 -39.97 -0.46
CA MET A 515 -4.40 -38.62 0.03
C MET A 515 -4.92 -38.59 1.46
N THR A 516 -4.21 -37.91 2.35
CA THR A 516 -4.69 -37.62 3.71
C THR A 516 -5.64 -36.43 3.66
N THR A 517 -6.83 -36.54 4.27
CA THR A 517 -7.80 -35.44 4.30
C THR A 517 -7.97 -34.92 5.72
N VAL A 518 -7.87 -33.63 5.92
CA VAL A 518 -8.19 -32.94 7.18
C VAL A 518 -9.40 -32.05 6.96
N THR A 519 -10.53 -32.42 7.56
CA THR A 519 -11.80 -31.72 7.44
C THR A 519 -12.08 -30.97 8.73
N VAL A 520 -12.10 -29.65 8.66
CA VAL A 520 -12.57 -28.78 9.75
C VAL A 520 -14.02 -28.43 9.52
N ALA A 521 -14.85 -28.69 10.51
CA ALA A 521 -16.27 -28.40 10.40
C ALA A 521 -16.88 -27.97 11.73
N GLN A 522 -18.02 -27.31 11.63
CA GLN A 522 -18.91 -26.99 12.76
C GLN A 522 -20.06 -28.01 12.87
N ARG A 523 -20.24 -28.83 11.82
CA ARG A 523 -21.31 -29.83 11.76
C ARG A 523 -20.74 -31.23 12.03
N ALA A 524 -21.36 -31.97 12.97
CA ALA A 524 -21.01 -33.35 13.27
C ALA A 524 -21.12 -34.24 12.03
N SER A 525 -22.15 -34.03 11.20
CA SER A 525 -22.36 -34.77 9.94
C SER A 525 -21.20 -34.67 8.95
N SER A 526 -20.39 -33.62 9.01
CA SER A 526 -19.24 -33.45 8.13
C SER A 526 -18.00 -34.23 8.54
N VAL A 527 -17.87 -34.62 9.81
CA VAL A 527 -16.69 -35.30 10.36
C VAL A 527 -16.99 -36.69 10.91
N MET A 528 -18.26 -37.06 11.12
CA MET A 528 -18.64 -38.35 11.73
C MET A 528 -18.11 -39.60 11.01
N SER A 529 -17.75 -39.44 9.76
CA SER A 529 -17.23 -40.51 8.92
C SER A 529 -15.70 -40.50 8.77
N CYS A 530 -15.00 -39.62 9.49
CA CYS A 530 -13.54 -39.59 9.54
C CYS A 530 -13.01 -40.72 10.42
N ASP A 531 -11.79 -41.20 10.11
CA ASP A 531 -11.15 -42.28 10.87
C ASP A 531 -10.85 -41.87 12.30
N LYS A 532 -10.47 -40.60 12.51
CA LYS A 532 -10.31 -39.98 13.82
C LYS A 532 -10.83 -38.55 13.79
N ILE A 533 -11.34 -38.10 14.93
CA ILE A 533 -11.89 -36.78 15.14
C ILE A 533 -11.23 -36.16 16.37
N LEU A 534 -10.78 -34.92 16.22
CA LEU A 534 -10.33 -34.05 17.29
C LEU A 534 -11.46 -33.08 17.67
N VAL A 535 -11.85 -33.11 18.94
CA VAL A 535 -12.80 -32.14 19.49
C VAL A 535 -12.04 -31.05 20.22
N LEU A 536 -12.18 -29.80 19.74
CA LEU A 536 -11.54 -28.62 20.32
C LEU A 536 -12.56 -27.76 21.09
N ASP A 537 -12.21 -27.39 22.29
CA ASP A 537 -12.95 -26.42 23.08
C ASP A 537 -12.00 -25.48 23.83
N ASP A 538 -12.23 -24.16 23.72
CA ASP A 538 -11.39 -23.07 24.29
C ASP A 538 -9.86 -23.32 24.14
N GLY A 539 -9.44 -23.75 22.95
CA GLY A 539 -8.04 -23.98 22.60
C GLY A 539 -7.47 -25.32 23.09
N ARG A 540 -8.26 -26.22 23.69
CA ARG A 540 -7.83 -27.50 24.22
C ARG A 540 -8.46 -28.68 23.49
N ALA A 541 -7.74 -29.80 23.43
CA ALA A 541 -8.28 -31.06 22.96
C ALA A 541 -9.11 -31.68 24.08
N VAL A 542 -10.43 -31.69 23.92
CA VAL A 542 -11.37 -32.28 24.91
C VAL A 542 -11.85 -33.67 24.52
N GLY A 543 -11.59 -34.10 23.27
CA GLY A 543 -11.87 -35.43 22.79
C GLY A 543 -11.00 -35.78 21.57
N TYR A 544 -10.59 -37.02 21.48
CA TYR A 544 -9.83 -37.56 20.34
C TYR A 544 -10.18 -39.05 20.16
N GLY A 545 -10.80 -39.39 19.03
CA GLY A 545 -11.25 -40.78 18.77
C GLY A 545 -12.12 -40.88 17.52
N THR A 546 -12.73 -42.03 17.33
CA THR A 546 -13.77 -42.27 16.32
C THR A 546 -15.09 -41.60 16.72
N HIS A 547 -16.04 -41.50 15.79
CA HIS A 547 -17.37 -40.98 16.08
C HIS A 547 -18.06 -41.74 17.23
N ALA A 548 -18.01 -43.09 17.21
CA ALA A 548 -18.62 -43.93 18.24
C ALA A 548 -17.96 -43.73 19.61
N GLU A 549 -16.62 -43.76 19.66
CA GLU A 549 -15.85 -43.52 20.90
C GLU A 549 -16.18 -42.14 21.51
N LEU A 550 -16.32 -41.09 20.68
CA LEU A 550 -16.58 -39.73 21.14
C LEU A 550 -18.02 -39.51 21.60
N LEU A 551 -18.98 -40.24 21.04
CA LEU A 551 -20.38 -40.20 21.55
C LEU A 551 -20.47 -40.76 22.97
N GLU A 552 -19.59 -41.69 23.34
CA GLU A 552 -19.57 -42.26 24.69
C GLU A 552 -18.72 -41.43 25.65
N SER A 553 -17.53 -41.00 25.22
CA SER A 553 -16.48 -40.43 26.08
C SER A 553 -16.45 -38.92 26.16
N CYS A 554 -17.02 -38.19 25.17
CA CYS A 554 -16.92 -36.73 25.08
C CYS A 554 -18.29 -36.04 25.16
N PRO A 555 -18.68 -35.47 26.30
CA PRO A 555 -19.97 -34.81 26.47
C PRO A 555 -20.21 -33.67 25.46
N ILE A 556 -19.16 -32.87 25.18
CA ILE A 556 -19.23 -31.76 24.24
C ILE A 556 -19.52 -32.27 22.81
N TYR A 557 -18.87 -33.36 22.38
CA TYR A 557 -19.15 -33.93 21.08
C TYR A 557 -20.57 -34.46 20.97
N ARG A 558 -21.05 -35.13 22.02
CA ARG A 558 -22.43 -35.65 22.11
C ARG A 558 -23.42 -34.50 22.00
N GLU A 559 -23.23 -33.45 22.75
CA GLU A 559 -24.09 -32.23 22.71
C GLU A 559 -24.14 -31.65 21.30
N ILE A 560 -23.00 -31.46 20.63
CA ILE A 560 -22.93 -30.98 19.23
C ILE A 560 -23.67 -31.93 18.30
N SER A 561 -23.49 -33.26 18.45
CA SER A 561 -24.15 -34.25 17.61
C SER A 561 -25.66 -34.29 17.83
N ASP A 562 -26.12 -34.31 19.08
CA ASP A 562 -27.52 -34.41 19.44
C ASP A 562 -28.29 -33.14 19.04
N SER A 563 -27.70 -31.96 19.24
CA SER A 563 -28.31 -30.70 18.83
C SER A 563 -28.53 -30.56 17.32
N GLN A 564 -27.71 -31.28 16.53
CA GLN A 564 -27.76 -31.22 15.06
C GLN A 564 -28.52 -32.41 14.43
N MET A 565 -28.56 -33.57 15.10
CA MET A 565 -29.28 -34.75 14.65
C MET A 565 -30.65 -34.90 15.29
N GLY A 566 -30.85 -34.38 16.50
CA GLY A 566 -32.13 -34.45 17.21
C GLY A 566 -33.27 -33.69 16.54
N GLY A 567 -32.97 -32.69 15.71
CA GLY A 567 -33.96 -31.98 14.88
C GLY A 567 -34.50 -32.81 13.71
N ALA A 568 -33.73 -33.84 13.26
CA ALA A 568 -34.13 -34.68 12.13
C ALA A 568 -35.10 -35.86 12.53
N LEU A 569 -35.35 -36.06 13.82
CA LEU A 569 -36.28 -37.04 14.33
C LEU A 569 -37.70 -36.46 14.59
N PHE A 570 -37.87 -35.13 14.38
CA PHE A 570 -39.16 -34.44 14.57
C PHE A 570 -39.70 -33.83 13.27
N GLU A 571 -39.12 -34.07 12.12
CA GLU A 571 -39.68 -33.86 10.79
C GLU A 571 -39.89 -35.23 10.09
#